data_8debcc42e6f7b5112c86e18993d1b77b
#
_entry.id   8debcc42e6f7b5112c86e18993d1b77b
#
_cell.length_a   1.000
_cell.length_b   1.000
_cell.length_c   1.000
_cell.angle_alpha   90.00
_cell.angle_beta   90.00
_cell.angle_gamma   90.00
#
_symmetry.space_group_name_H-M   'P 1'
#
loop_
_entity.id
_entity.type
_entity.pdbx_description
1 polymer ?
#
loop_
_entity_poly.entity_id
_entity_poly.type
_entity_poly.pdbx_seq_one_letter_code
_entity_poly.pdbx_strand_id
1 'polypeptide(L)'
;MVIDSWQEPDVPRNIAIVSTDNGKGTTIFKADNPWQGYKVPDYSCGTIKADDDSTTLYYRMVKPVDFDPNKKYPTIVYVYGGPGVRNVEAGWHYNSRSWETYMAQKGYLLFILDNRGSSDRGREFEQVTFRHLGQEEMKDQMRGVEFLKSLPYVDADRLGVHGWSYGGFMTISLMTHYPDVFKVGVAGGPVIDWKWYEVMYGERYMDTPQDNPEGYKQTSLIEKAGNLKGRLQIIIGMNDDVVVPQHALMFLNACSEKGTQPDFYVYPGEGHNMMGHKSVHLHERITRYFDDYLK
;
A
#
# COMPACT_ATOMS: atom_id res chain seq x y z
N MET A 1 35.19 10.87 -11.31
CA MET A 1 34.79 10.10 -10.10
C MET A 1 33.34 10.38 -9.78
N VAL A 2 32.58 9.39 -9.35
CA VAL A 2 31.19 9.48 -8.92
C VAL A 2 31.04 8.92 -7.52
N ILE A 3 30.00 9.38 -6.82
CA ILE A 3 29.58 8.75 -5.55
C ILE A 3 28.55 7.68 -5.91
N ASP A 4 28.86 6.44 -5.56
CA ASP A 4 27.96 5.30 -5.72
C ASP A 4 27.36 4.92 -4.36
N SER A 5 26.03 4.87 -4.30
CA SER A 5 25.28 4.46 -3.10
C SER A 5 24.40 3.26 -3.45
N TRP A 6 24.68 2.13 -2.85
CA TRP A 6 24.01 0.87 -3.15
C TRP A 6 23.64 0.08 -1.90
N GLN A 7 22.68 -0.81 -2.06
CA GLN A 7 22.22 -1.80 -1.06
C GLN A 7 21.66 -3.02 -1.81
N GLU A 8 21.59 -4.15 -1.11
CA GLU A 8 21.01 -5.40 -1.60
C GLU A 8 20.03 -5.95 -0.56
N PRO A 9 19.23 -6.96 -0.86
CA PRO A 9 18.24 -7.47 0.10
C PRO A 9 18.81 -7.92 1.44
N ASP A 10 20.04 -8.38 1.46
CA ASP A 10 20.77 -8.84 2.65
C ASP A 10 21.97 -7.94 3.02
N VAL A 11 22.19 -6.86 2.26
CA VAL A 11 23.30 -5.92 2.48
C VAL A 11 22.78 -4.51 2.74
N PRO A 12 22.97 -3.95 3.95
CA PRO A 12 22.63 -2.56 4.24
C PRO A 12 23.40 -1.58 3.34
N ARG A 13 22.98 -0.31 3.36
CA ARG A 13 23.56 0.74 2.52
C ARG A 13 25.08 0.83 2.61
N ASN A 14 25.73 0.85 1.45
CA ASN A 14 27.13 1.18 1.28
C ASN A 14 27.26 2.43 0.42
N ILE A 15 28.32 3.22 0.64
CA ILE A 15 28.67 4.37 -0.19
C ILE A 15 30.15 4.25 -0.57
N ALA A 16 30.44 4.40 -1.86
CA ALA A 16 31.79 4.35 -2.40
C ALA A 16 32.08 5.56 -3.30
N ILE A 17 33.34 5.93 -3.41
CA ILE A 17 33.83 6.83 -4.46
C ILE A 17 34.37 5.94 -5.58
N VAL A 18 33.82 6.04 -6.77
CA VAL A 18 34.12 5.16 -7.91
C VAL A 18 34.73 6.00 -9.05
N SER A 19 35.84 5.51 -9.61
CA SER A 19 36.42 6.10 -10.82
C SER A 19 35.58 5.80 -12.05
N THR A 20 35.23 6.80 -12.81
CA THR A 20 34.52 6.67 -14.08
C THR A 20 35.38 6.03 -15.18
N ASP A 21 36.73 6.04 -15.03
CA ASP A 21 37.66 5.57 -16.05
C ASP A 21 37.87 4.05 -16.04
N ASN A 22 37.75 3.44 -14.86
CA ASN A 22 38.09 2.01 -14.68
C ASN A 22 37.15 1.24 -13.74
N GLY A 23 36.10 1.90 -13.22
CA GLY A 23 35.13 1.28 -12.32
C GLY A 23 35.68 0.91 -10.90
N LYS A 24 36.91 1.24 -10.59
CA LYS A 24 37.47 0.96 -9.26
C LYS A 24 36.93 1.93 -8.24
N GLY A 25 36.45 1.40 -7.12
CA GLY A 25 35.86 2.18 -6.04
C GLY A 25 36.59 1.96 -4.70
N THR A 26 36.49 2.97 -3.84
CA THR A 26 36.84 2.88 -2.43
C THR A 26 35.63 3.13 -1.59
N THR A 27 35.23 2.16 -0.77
CA THR A 27 34.11 2.30 0.17
C THR A 27 34.47 3.33 1.23
N ILE A 28 33.63 4.35 1.40
CA ILE A 28 33.76 5.42 2.39
C ILE A 28 32.75 5.31 3.52
N PHE A 29 31.69 4.52 3.33
CA PHE A 29 30.68 4.26 4.34
C PHE A 29 30.08 2.87 4.14
N LYS A 30 29.88 2.16 5.26
CA LYS A 30 29.15 0.89 5.31
C LYS A 30 28.22 0.94 6.52
N ALA A 31 26.91 0.86 6.28
CA ALA A 31 25.94 0.82 7.37
C ALA A 31 26.00 -0.49 8.12
N ASP A 32 25.84 -0.42 9.43
CA ASP A 32 25.62 -1.59 10.26
C ASP A 32 24.21 -2.17 10.01
N ASN A 33 24.06 -3.46 10.31
CA ASN A 33 22.74 -4.08 10.27
C ASN A 33 21.90 -3.58 11.45
N PRO A 34 20.82 -2.79 11.21
CA PRO A 34 20.00 -2.22 12.29
C PRO A 34 19.20 -3.29 13.06
N TRP A 35 19.11 -4.51 12.52
CA TRP A 35 18.40 -5.63 13.14
C TRP A 35 19.33 -6.61 13.86
N GLN A 36 20.59 -6.24 14.06
CA GLN A 36 21.54 -7.10 14.78
C GLN A 36 21.00 -7.41 16.19
N GLY A 37 20.90 -8.70 16.51
CA GLY A 37 20.35 -9.18 17.80
C GLY A 37 18.84 -9.30 17.85
N TYR A 38 18.12 -8.92 16.81
CA TYR A 38 16.68 -9.14 16.69
C TYR A 38 16.37 -10.36 15.81
N LYS A 39 15.29 -11.05 16.15
CA LYS A 39 14.71 -12.03 15.23
C LYS A 39 14.00 -11.26 14.10
N VAL A 40 14.49 -11.40 12.88
CA VAL A 40 13.88 -10.82 11.68
C VAL A 40 13.09 -11.87 10.92
N PRO A 41 11.99 -11.46 10.24
CA PRO A 41 11.22 -12.34 9.41
C PRO A 41 11.96 -12.73 8.11
N ASP A 42 11.44 -13.72 7.39
CA ASP A 42 11.85 -14.06 6.04
C ASP A 42 11.24 -13.05 5.05
N TYR A 43 12.08 -12.36 4.30
CA TYR A 43 11.69 -11.45 3.24
C TYR A 43 11.91 -12.15 1.90
N SER A 44 10.88 -12.20 1.10
CA SER A 44 10.96 -12.80 -0.25
C SER A 44 10.32 -11.90 -1.29
N CYS A 45 10.84 -11.99 -2.50
CA CYS A 45 10.31 -11.35 -3.69
C CYS A 45 9.94 -12.42 -4.70
N GLY A 46 8.88 -12.20 -5.44
CA GLY A 46 8.43 -13.13 -6.48
C GLY A 46 7.61 -12.43 -7.54
N THR A 47 7.04 -13.21 -8.44
CA THR A 47 6.22 -12.69 -9.53
C THR A 47 4.92 -13.45 -9.68
N ILE A 48 3.88 -12.75 -10.12
CA ILE A 48 2.62 -13.32 -10.59
C ILE A 48 2.25 -12.69 -11.94
N LYS A 49 1.24 -13.19 -12.60
CA LYS A 49 0.67 -12.57 -13.79
C LYS A 49 -0.41 -11.57 -13.41
N ALA A 50 -0.43 -10.45 -14.13
CA ALA A 50 -1.51 -9.46 -14.06
C ALA A 50 -2.84 -10.05 -14.58
N ASP A 51 -3.90 -9.25 -14.50
CA ASP A 51 -5.23 -9.63 -14.99
C ASP A 51 -5.27 -9.90 -16.50
N ASP A 52 -4.32 -9.35 -17.25
CA ASP A 52 -4.14 -9.61 -18.70
C ASP A 52 -3.45 -10.96 -19.02
N ASP A 53 -3.12 -11.77 -18.03
CA ASP A 53 -2.41 -13.06 -18.10
C ASP A 53 -1.02 -13.02 -18.79
N SER A 54 -0.56 -11.85 -19.20
CA SER A 54 0.71 -11.65 -19.93
C SER A 54 1.74 -10.84 -19.13
N THR A 55 1.32 -9.72 -18.54
CA THR A 55 2.21 -8.82 -17.81
C THR A 55 2.66 -9.44 -16.51
N THR A 56 3.96 -9.35 -16.22
CA THR A 56 4.52 -9.84 -14.95
C THR A 56 4.42 -8.75 -13.90
N LEU A 57 3.89 -9.08 -12.74
CA LEU A 57 3.84 -8.22 -11.55
C LEU A 57 4.84 -8.73 -10.52
N TYR A 58 5.53 -7.82 -9.84
CA TYR A 58 6.42 -8.17 -8.73
C TYR A 58 5.70 -8.01 -7.40
N TYR A 59 5.91 -8.97 -6.51
CA TYR A 59 5.44 -8.89 -5.13
C TYR A 59 6.58 -9.09 -4.13
N ARG A 60 6.42 -8.51 -2.96
CA ARG A 60 7.18 -8.82 -1.74
C ARG A 60 6.27 -9.52 -0.75
N MET A 61 6.80 -10.53 -0.08
CA MET A 61 6.15 -11.21 1.03
C MET A 61 7.05 -11.19 2.25
N VAL A 62 6.48 -10.87 3.41
CA VAL A 62 7.16 -10.93 4.70
C VAL A 62 6.43 -11.95 5.56
N LYS A 63 7.09 -13.08 5.83
CA LYS A 63 6.51 -14.18 6.60
C LYS A 63 6.72 -13.98 8.09
N PRO A 64 5.85 -14.53 8.94
CA PRO A 64 6.08 -14.53 10.39
C PRO A 64 7.45 -15.04 10.79
N VAL A 65 8.01 -14.49 11.88
CA VAL A 65 9.37 -14.84 12.36
C VAL A 65 9.54 -16.33 12.65
N ASP A 66 8.54 -16.94 13.27
CA ASP A 66 8.54 -18.40 13.56
C ASP A 66 7.57 -19.09 12.60
N PHE A 67 7.79 -18.90 11.27
CA PHE A 67 6.91 -19.41 10.22
C PHE A 67 6.88 -20.95 10.20
N ASP A 68 5.67 -21.49 10.24
CA ASP A 68 5.37 -22.92 10.09
C ASP A 68 4.44 -23.11 8.88
N PRO A 69 4.87 -23.80 7.81
CA PRO A 69 4.06 -23.96 6.60
C PRO A 69 2.76 -24.76 6.81
N ASN A 70 2.60 -25.42 7.96
CA ASN A 70 1.40 -26.18 8.32
C ASN A 70 0.36 -25.34 9.08
N LYS A 71 0.67 -24.10 9.43
CA LYS A 71 -0.24 -23.16 10.09
C LYS A 71 -0.84 -22.20 9.09
N LYS A 72 -2.03 -21.69 9.41
CA LYS A 72 -2.67 -20.60 8.66
C LYS A 72 -2.49 -19.26 9.37
N TYR A 73 -2.09 -18.26 8.59
CA TYR A 73 -1.77 -16.93 9.10
C TYR A 73 -2.75 -15.87 8.59
N PRO A 74 -3.18 -14.94 9.47
CA PRO A 74 -3.86 -13.73 9.02
C PRO A 74 -2.89 -12.94 8.15
N THR A 75 -3.40 -12.42 7.03
CA THR A 75 -2.57 -11.77 6.01
C THR A 75 -3.02 -10.34 5.78
N ILE A 76 -2.08 -9.41 5.80
CA ILE A 76 -2.32 -7.99 5.50
C ILE A 76 -1.72 -7.68 4.12
N VAL A 77 -2.55 -7.25 3.20
CA VAL A 77 -2.14 -6.67 1.92
C VAL A 77 -1.85 -5.19 2.16
N TYR A 78 -0.59 -4.78 2.00
CA TYR A 78 -0.26 -3.36 1.92
C TYR A 78 -0.34 -2.91 0.48
N VAL A 79 -1.10 -1.88 0.20
CA VAL A 79 -1.30 -1.35 -1.14
C VAL A 79 -0.98 0.16 -1.18
N TYR A 80 -0.19 0.58 -2.17
CA TYR A 80 -0.24 1.96 -2.66
C TYR A 80 -0.98 1.99 -3.99
N GLY A 81 -0.48 1.30 -4.99
CA GLY A 81 -1.12 1.02 -6.26
C GLY A 81 -1.06 2.14 -7.28
N GLY A 82 -0.82 3.37 -6.84
CA GLY A 82 -0.92 4.57 -7.66
C GLY A 82 0.30 4.87 -8.54
N PRO A 83 0.10 5.76 -9.52
CA PRO A 83 1.15 6.23 -10.40
C PRO A 83 2.35 6.84 -9.67
N GLY A 84 3.54 6.67 -10.22
CA GLY A 84 4.77 7.28 -9.70
C GLY A 84 5.36 6.62 -8.46
N VAL A 85 4.79 5.51 -7.97
CA VAL A 85 5.29 4.79 -6.80
C VAL A 85 5.48 3.32 -7.10
N ARG A 86 6.61 2.80 -6.62
CA ARG A 86 6.97 1.38 -6.60
C ARG A 86 7.30 0.97 -5.16
N ASN A 87 6.80 -0.16 -4.71
CA ASN A 87 7.01 -0.67 -3.35
C ASN A 87 7.96 -1.88 -3.29
N VAL A 88 8.11 -2.60 -4.40
CA VAL A 88 8.93 -3.80 -4.48
C VAL A 88 10.22 -3.48 -5.21
N GLU A 89 11.34 -3.48 -4.48
CA GLU A 89 12.66 -3.14 -5.00
C GLU A 89 13.72 -4.13 -4.48
N ALA A 90 14.82 -4.29 -5.23
CA ALA A 90 15.95 -5.12 -4.82
C ALA A 90 16.86 -4.44 -3.78
N GLY A 91 16.32 -3.55 -2.96
CA GLY A 91 17.04 -2.91 -1.87
C GLY A 91 17.00 -3.73 -0.57
N TRP A 92 17.49 -3.14 0.51
CA TRP A 92 17.53 -3.75 1.83
C TRP A 92 16.16 -4.30 2.25
N HIS A 93 16.10 -5.61 2.55
CA HIS A 93 14.84 -6.34 2.83
C HIS A 93 13.75 -6.09 1.78
N TYR A 94 14.12 -5.95 0.51
CA TYR A 94 13.22 -5.62 -0.60
C TYR A 94 12.38 -4.36 -0.35
N ASN A 95 12.97 -3.36 0.33
CA ASN A 95 12.31 -2.11 0.73
C ASN A 95 11.17 -2.29 1.74
N SER A 96 11.21 -3.35 2.54
CA SER A 96 10.22 -3.57 3.60
C SER A 96 10.29 -2.46 4.66
N ARG A 97 9.11 -2.01 5.09
CA ARG A 97 8.98 -1.01 6.15
C ARG A 97 9.15 -1.66 7.52
N SER A 98 9.66 -0.89 8.49
CA SER A 98 9.83 -1.39 9.87
C SER A 98 8.53 -1.89 10.48
N TRP A 99 7.38 -1.27 10.15
CA TRP A 99 6.07 -1.72 10.62
C TRP A 99 5.69 -3.09 10.05
N GLU A 100 6.04 -3.40 8.80
CA GLU A 100 5.82 -4.73 8.21
C GLU A 100 6.60 -5.80 8.97
N THR A 101 7.86 -5.52 9.31
CA THR A 101 8.70 -6.38 10.16
C THR A 101 8.05 -6.61 11.52
N TYR A 102 7.57 -5.55 12.16
CA TYR A 102 6.90 -5.62 13.46
C TYR A 102 5.62 -6.48 13.40
N MET A 103 4.80 -6.31 12.37
CA MET A 103 3.59 -7.13 12.19
C MET A 103 3.92 -8.59 11.93
N ALA A 104 4.98 -8.88 11.18
CA ALA A 104 5.46 -10.25 10.98
C ALA A 104 5.96 -10.88 12.30
N GLN A 105 6.62 -10.12 13.18
CA GLN A 105 6.96 -10.56 14.54
C GLN A 105 5.71 -10.85 15.40
N LYS A 106 4.60 -10.19 15.12
CA LYS A 106 3.29 -10.43 15.76
C LYS A 106 2.51 -11.60 15.15
N GLY A 107 3.04 -12.26 14.12
CA GLY A 107 2.45 -13.44 13.51
C GLY A 107 1.55 -13.17 12.30
N TYR A 108 1.62 -11.98 11.71
CA TYR A 108 0.97 -11.68 10.43
C TYR A 108 1.86 -12.00 9.25
N LEU A 109 1.26 -12.41 8.16
CA LEU A 109 1.90 -12.41 6.85
C LEU A 109 1.61 -11.07 6.17
N LEU A 110 2.63 -10.42 5.60
CA LEU A 110 2.48 -9.19 4.83
C LEU A 110 2.69 -9.49 3.36
N PHE A 111 1.85 -8.91 2.52
CA PHE A 111 1.92 -9.05 1.07
C PHE A 111 1.80 -7.69 0.40
N ILE A 112 2.72 -7.40 -0.49
CA ILE A 112 2.80 -6.15 -1.23
C ILE A 112 2.97 -6.47 -2.70
N LEU A 113 2.09 -5.94 -3.55
CA LEU A 113 2.12 -6.14 -4.99
C LEU A 113 2.21 -4.80 -5.71
N ASP A 114 3.15 -4.67 -6.63
CA ASP A 114 3.19 -3.55 -7.58
C ASP A 114 2.37 -3.93 -8.82
N ASN A 115 1.15 -3.38 -8.86
CA ASN A 115 0.21 -3.54 -9.98
C ASN A 115 0.63 -2.70 -11.20
N ARG A 116 0.02 -2.93 -12.35
CA ARG A 116 0.11 -2.02 -13.50
C ARG A 116 -0.33 -0.62 -13.08
N GLY A 117 0.30 0.41 -13.64
CA GLY A 117 0.16 1.79 -13.21
C GLY A 117 1.27 2.27 -12.26
N SER A 118 1.98 1.35 -11.57
CA SER A 118 3.15 1.71 -10.78
C SER A 118 4.35 2.08 -11.66
N SER A 119 5.37 2.74 -11.09
CA SER A 119 6.48 3.33 -11.85
C SER A 119 7.56 2.35 -12.28
N ASP A 120 8.46 2.84 -13.17
CA ASP A 120 9.72 2.23 -13.58
C ASP A 120 9.60 0.92 -14.37
N ARG A 121 8.49 0.71 -15.05
CA ARG A 121 8.20 -0.46 -15.89
C ARG A 121 7.92 -0.10 -17.35
N GLY A 122 8.07 1.18 -17.69
CA GLY A 122 7.82 1.70 -19.02
C GLY A 122 6.39 2.15 -19.27
N ARG A 123 6.22 2.91 -20.36
CA ARG A 123 5.00 3.66 -20.66
C ARG A 123 3.72 2.80 -20.68
N GLU A 124 3.77 1.65 -21.34
CA GLU A 124 2.58 0.78 -21.47
C GLU A 124 2.10 0.26 -20.12
N PHE A 125 3.04 -0.08 -19.23
CA PHE A 125 2.74 -0.52 -17.88
C PHE A 125 2.19 0.62 -17.01
N GLU A 126 2.76 1.82 -17.14
CA GLU A 126 2.39 2.97 -16.29
C GLU A 126 1.08 3.62 -16.71
N GLN A 127 0.82 3.72 -18.03
CA GLN A 127 -0.32 4.48 -18.55
C GLN A 127 -1.61 3.67 -18.71
N VAL A 128 -1.61 2.39 -18.35
CA VAL A 128 -2.81 1.54 -18.41
C VAL A 128 -3.95 2.08 -17.54
N THR A 129 -3.64 2.90 -16.54
CA THR A 129 -4.61 3.49 -15.60
C THR A 129 -5.15 4.85 -16.04
N PHE A 130 -4.64 5.38 -17.17
CA PHE A 130 -5.02 6.71 -17.65
C PHE A 130 -6.53 6.82 -17.92
N ARG A 131 -7.18 7.82 -17.33
CA ARG A 131 -8.60 8.15 -17.33
C ARG A 131 -9.50 7.25 -16.46
N HIS A 132 -8.95 6.21 -15.79
CA HIS A 132 -9.73 5.30 -14.95
C HIS A 132 -8.94 4.74 -13.76
N LEU A 133 -8.34 5.67 -12.99
CA LEU A 133 -7.56 5.34 -11.79
C LEU A 133 -8.32 4.36 -10.87
N GLY A 134 -7.60 3.39 -10.33
CA GLY A 134 -8.13 2.37 -9.43
C GLY A 134 -8.72 1.15 -10.12
N GLN A 135 -9.05 1.21 -11.41
CA GLN A 135 -9.75 0.10 -12.08
C GLN A 135 -8.79 -1.06 -12.42
N GLU A 136 -7.73 -0.79 -13.15
CA GLU A 136 -6.75 -1.83 -13.52
C GLU A 136 -5.93 -2.26 -12.29
N GLU A 137 -5.64 -1.32 -11.41
CA GLU A 137 -4.94 -1.60 -10.16
C GLU A 137 -5.72 -2.59 -9.29
N MET A 138 -7.04 -2.41 -9.14
CA MET A 138 -7.87 -3.36 -8.38
C MET A 138 -7.86 -4.77 -8.98
N LYS A 139 -7.94 -4.90 -10.32
CA LYS A 139 -7.91 -6.20 -10.99
C LYS A 139 -6.60 -6.93 -10.68
N ASP A 140 -5.46 -6.23 -10.82
CA ASP A 140 -4.16 -6.81 -10.52
C ASP A 140 -3.99 -7.14 -9.03
N GLN A 141 -4.49 -6.28 -8.12
CA GLN A 141 -4.50 -6.60 -6.68
C GLN A 141 -5.34 -7.85 -6.39
N MET A 142 -6.44 -8.07 -7.10
CA MET A 142 -7.25 -9.27 -6.96
C MET A 142 -6.54 -10.53 -7.48
N ARG A 143 -5.69 -10.43 -8.51
CA ARG A 143 -4.76 -11.53 -8.89
C ARG A 143 -3.81 -11.86 -7.75
N GLY A 144 -3.33 -10.84 -7.02
CA GLY A 144 -2.57 -11.03 -5.78
C GLY A 144 -3.36 -11.76 -4.70
N VAL A 145 -4.64 -11.44 -4.53
CA VAL A 145 -5.54 -12.14 -3.59
C VAL A 145 -5.76 -13.60 -4.02
N GLU A 146 -5.96 -13.88 -5.29
CA GLU A 146 -6.07 -15.26 -5.81
C GLU A 146 -4.80 -16.06 -5.52
N PHE A 147 -3.64 -15.47 -5.78
CA PHE A 147 -2.35 -16.07 -5.44
C PHE A 147 -2.26 -16.35 -3.93
N LEU A 148 -2.59 -15.40 -3.06
CA LEU A 148 -2.58 -15.60 -1.61
C LEU A 148 -3.49 -16.77 -1.20
N LYS A 149 -4.71 -16.84 -1.74
CA LYS A 149 -5.67 -17.91 -1.44
C LYS A 149 -5.20 -19.30 -1.92
N SER A 150 -4.29 -19.37 -2.89
CA SER A 150 -3.68 -20.62 -3.35
C SER A 150 -2.61 -21.17 -2.40
N LEU A 151 -2.09 -20.34 -1.48
CA LEU A 151 -1.05 -20.73 -0.55
C LEU A 151 -1.64 -21.41 0.69
N PRO A 152 -1.19 -22.62 1.06
CA PRO A 152 -1.81 -23.42 2.12
C PRO A 152 -1.71 -22.78 3.51
N TYR A 153 -0.75 -21.89 3.70
CA TYR A 153 -0.49 -21.18 4.96
C TYR A 153 -1.18 -19.82 5.06
N VAL A 154 -1.92 -19.39 4.05
CA VAL A 154 -2.75 -18.17 4.11
C VAL A 154 -4.13 -18.53 4.63
N ASP A 155 -4.61 -17.77 5.62
CA ASP A 155 -6.00 -17.87 6.05
C ASP A 155 -6.88 -16.94 5.18
N ALA A 156 -7.58 -17.55 4.24
CA ALA A 156 -8.42 -16.81 3.28
C ALA A 156 -9.59 -16.05 3.95
N ASP A 157 -9.98 -16.44 5.17
CA ASP A 157 -11.03 -15.78 5.94
C ASP A 157 -10.50 -14.64 6.80
N ARG A 158 -9.18 -14.48 6.89
CA ARG A 158 -8.49 -13.42 7.64
C ARG A 158 -7.56 -12.61 6.75
N LEU A 159 -8.13 -11.99 5.69
CA LEU A 159 -7.44 -11.03 4.83
C LEU A 159 -7.76 -9.60 5.25
N GLY A 160 -6.72 -8.82 5.48
CA GLY A 160 -6.80 -7.39 5.73
C GLY A 160 -6.13 -6.57 4.62
N VAL A 161 -6.46 -5.29 4.54
CA VAL A 161 -5.85 -4.37 3.57
C VAL A 161 -5.50 -3.04 4.23
N HIS A 162 -4.35 -2.48 3.90
CA HIS A 162 -3.87 -1.21 4.42
C HIS A 162 -3.14 -0.41 3.36
N GLY A 163 -3.40 0.90 3.32
CA GLY A 163 -2.69 1.82 2.47
C GLY A 163 -2.88 3.28 2.90
N TRP A 164 -2.00 4.14 2.41
CA TRP A 164 -1.98 5.56 2.73
C TRP A 164 -2.10 6.40 1.46
N SER A 165 -2.82 7.54 1.50
CA SER A 165 -2.99 8.43 0.36
C SER A 165 -3.72 7.75 -0.80
N TYR A 166 -3.08 7.59 -1.97
CA TYR A 166 -3.59 6.74 -3.05
C TYR A 166 -3.86 5.31 -2.54
N GLY A 167 -3.00 4.78 -1.66
CA GLY A 167 -3.23 3.49 -1.02
C GLY A 167 -4.44 3.47 -0.10
N GLY A 168 -4.80 4.60 0.50
CA GLY A 168 -6.05 4.78 1.24
C GLY A 168 -7.27 4.70 0.31
N PHE A 169 -7.20 5.36 -0.86
CA PHE A 169 -8.19 5.22 -1.93
C PHE A 169 -8.31 3.76 -2.38
N MET A 170 -7.19 3.09 -2.66
CA MET A 170 -7.17 1.67 -3.04
C MET A 170 -7.75 0.76 -1.95
N THR A 171 -7.45 1.02 -0.67
CA THR A 171 -8.02 0.27 0.46
C THR A 171 -9.53 0.32 0.46
N ILE A 172 -10.12 1.53 0.36
CA ILE A 172 -11.58 1.70 0.33
C ILE A 172 -12.15 1.13 -0.98
N SER A 173 -11.48 1.35 -2.11
CA SER A 173 -11.89 0.79 -3.41
C SER A 173 -12.01 -0.74 -3.34
N LEU A 174 -10.97 -1.42 -2.86
CA LEU A 174 -10.95 -2.88 -2.72
C LEU A 174 -12.06 -3.37 -1.77
N MET A 175 -12.25 -2.72 -0.61
CA MET A 175 -13.27 -3.11 0.37
C MET A 175 -14.71 -2.87 -0.12
N THR A 176 -14.93 -1.92 -1.00
CA THR A 176 -16.27 -1.59 -1.49
C THR A 176 -16.62 -2.26 -2.83
N HIS A 177 -15.64 -2.58 -3.66
CA HIS A 177 -15.86 -3.35 -4.89
C HIS A 177 -15.82 -4.88 -4.66
N TYR A 178 -15.04 -5.33 -3.67
CA TYR A 178 -14.92 -6.74 -3.29
C TYR A 178 -15.25 -6.95 -1.80
N PRO A 179 -16.49 -6.66 -1.37
CA PRO A 179 -16.88 -6.54 0.03
C PRO A 179 -16.76 -7.83 0.84
N ASP A 180 -16.67 -8.98 0.18
CA ASP A 180 -16.56 -10.29 0.84
C ASP A 180 -15.11 -10.77 0.99
N VAL A 181 -14.13 -10.02 0.44
CA VAL A 181 -12.71 -10.43 0.41
C VAL A 181 -11.97 -9.99 1.66
N PHE A 182 -11.99 -8.69 1.96
CA PHE A 182 -11.22 -8.13 3.07
C PHE A 182 -12.10 -7.95 4.29
N LYS A 183 -11.70 -8.55 5.42
CA LYS A 183 -12.44 -8.46 6.69
C LYS A 183 -12.15 -7.17 7.43
N VAL A 184 -10.93 -6.67 7.30
CA VAL A 184 -10.45 -5.46 7.99
C VAL A 184 -9.66 -4.59 7.02
N GLY A 185 -9.90 -3.29 7.05
CA GLY A 185 -9.11 -2.32 6.31
C GLY A 185 -8.73 -1.10 7.16
N VAL A 186 -7.56 -0.54 6.88
CA VAL A 186 -7.15 0.75 7.45
C VAL A 186 -6.72 1.67 6.32
N ALA A 187 -7.50 2.71 6.06
CA ALA A 187 -7.27 3.70 5.02
C ALA A 187 -6.77 5.01 5.63
N GLY A 188 -5.52 5.37 5.34
CA GLY A 188 -4.95 6.63 5.80
C GLY A 188 -4.99 7.70 4.73
N GLY A 189 -5.42 8.93 5.07
CA GLY A 189 -5.48 10.08 4.17
C GLY A 189 -6.08 9.75 2.79
N PRO A 190 -7.25 9.07 2.71
CA PRO A 190 -7.72 8.51 1.46
C PRO A 190 -8.28 9.56 0.51
N VAL A 191 -7.89 9.53 -0.75
CA VAL A 191 -8.66 10.21 -1.81
C VAL A 191 -10.00 9.48 -1.97
N ILE A 192 -11.10 10.21 -2.04
CA ILE A 192 -12.45 9.65 -2.16
C ILE A 192 -13.07 9.95 -3.52
N ASP A 193 -12.81 11.14 -4.03
CA ASP A 193 -13.28 11.55 -5.34
C ASP A 193 -12.20 12.41 -6.01
N TRP A 194 -11.74 12.00 -7.17
CA TRP A 194 -10.63 12.65 -7.87
C TRP A 194 -10.93 14.07 -8.32
N LYS A 195 -12.19 14.46 -8.48
CA LYS A 195 -12.58 15.84 -8.78
C LYS A 195 -12.29 16.83 -7.65
N TRP A 196 -12.03 16.36 -6.43
CA TRP A 196 -11.68 17.19 -5.27
C TRP A 196 -10.17 17.20 -4.99
N TYR A 197 -9.41 16.39 -5.74
CA TYR A 197 -7.97 16.37 -5.60
C TYR A 197 -7.32 17.49 -6.41
N GLU A 198 -6.05 17.81 -6.14
CA GLU A 198 -5.35 18.89 -6.83
C GLU A 198 -5.25 18.61 -8.33
N VAL A 199 -5.45 19.67 -9.16
CA VAL A 199 -5.60 19.55 -10.61
C VAL A 199 -4.35 19.02 -11.32
N MET A 200 -3.15 19.39 -10.84
CA MET A 200 -1.89 18.96 -11.46
C MET A 200 -1.73 17.42 -11.47
N TYR A 201 -2.25 16.77 -10.44
CA TYR A 201 -2.28 15.30 -10.35
C TYR A 201 -3.55 14.75 -11.01
N GLY A 202 -4.71 15.24 -10.59
CA GLY A 202 -6.01 14.76 -11.06
C GLY A 202 -6.11 14.78 -12.59
N GLU A 203 -5.89 15.92 -13.22
CA GLU A 203 -6.02 16.06 -14.66
C GLU A 203 -4.91 15.36 -15.44
N ARG A 204 -3.71 15.23 -14.86
CA ARG A 204 -2.62 14.44 -15.48
C ARG A 204 -3.02 12.99 -15.75
N TYR A 205 -3.76 12.38 -14.84
CA TYR A 205 -4.10 10.96 -14.90
C TYR A 205 -5.54 10.68 -15.30
N MET A 206 -6.42 11.68 -15.23
CA MET A 206 -7.86 11.52 -15.47
C MET A 206 -8.42 12.43 -16.56
N ASP A 207 -7.62 13.33 -17.15
CA ASP A 207 -8.09 14.50 -17.90
C ASP A 207 -9.00 15.41 -17.04
N THR A 208 -9.67 16.37 -17.64
CA THR A 208 -10.63 17.20 -16.91
C THR A 208 -11.92 16.42 -16.60
N PRO A 209 -12.65 16.78 -15.52
CA PRO A 209 -13.96 16.18 -15.27
C PRO A 209 -14.96 16.35 -16.42
N GLN A 210 -14.79 17.38 -17.24
CA GLN A 210 -15.63 17.65 -18.40
C GLN A 210 -15.30 16.70 -19.57
N ASP A 211 -14.01 16.36 -19.75
CA ASP A 211 -13.56 15.51 -20.84
C ASP A 211 -13.68 14.01 -20.51
N ASN A 212 -13.78 13.68 -19.21
CA ASN A 212 -13.83 12.30 -18.71
C ASN A 212 -14.88 12.11 -17.59
N PRO A 213 -16.14 12.53 -17.75
CA PRO A 213 -17.13 12.45 -16.68
C PRO A 213 -17.40 11.03 -16.20
N GLU A 214 -17.38 10.04 -17.08
CA GLU A 214 -17.61 8.63 -16.73
C GLU A 214 -16.45 8.05 -15.93
N GLY A 215 -15.18 8.39 -16.26
CA GLY A 215 -14.03 7.96 -15.48
C GLY A 215 -14.08 8.50 -14.06
N TYR A 216 -14.36 9.78 -13.87
CA TYR A 216 -14.53 10.38 -12.54
C TYR A 216 -15.69 9.74 -11.76
N LYS A 217 -16.80 9.42 -12.41
CA LYS A 217 -17.93 8.75 -11.77
C LYS A 217 -17.58 7.32 -11.34
N GLN A 218 -16.87 6.57 -12.19
CA GLN A 218 -16.45 5.20 -11.87
C GLN A 218 -15.50 5.13 -10.69
N THR A 219 -14.58 6.10 -10.59
CA THR A 219 -13.56 6.13 -9.54
C THR A 219 -14.06 6.71 -8.22
N SER A 220 -15.19 7.44 -8.22
CA SER A 220 -15.74 8.03 -6.99
C SER A 220 -16.19 6.95 -6.02
N LEU A 221 -15.74 7.02 -4.78
CA LEU A 221 -16.10 6.09 -3.72
C LEU A 221 -17.41 6.46 -3.01
N ILE A 222 -17.94 7.64 -3.24
CA ILE A 222 -19.20 8.11 -2.64
C ILE A 222 -20.36 7.15 -2.97
N GLU A 223 -20.47 6.76 -4.24
CA GLU A 223 -21.53 5.84 -4.67
C GLU A 223 -21.37 4.43 -4.11
N LYS A 224 -20.14 4.05 -3.75
CA LYS A 224 -19.76 2.73 -3.26
C LYS A 224 -19.91 2.56 -1.74
N ALA A 225 -20.15 3.64 -1.00
CA ALA A 225 -20.16 3.64 0.46
C ALA A 225 -21.09 2.58 1.08
N GLY A 226 -22.23 2.31 0.43
CA GLY A 226 -23.20 1.28 0.86
C GLY A 226 -22.75 -0.17 0.71
N ASN A 227 -21.69 -0.41 -0.06
CA ASN A 227 -21.19 -1.77 -0.30
C ASN A 227 -20.23 -2.27 0.81
N LEU A 228 -19.82 -1.40 1.72
CA LEU A 228 -18.87 -1.74 2.79
C LEU A 228 -19.47 -2.80 3.72
N LYS A 229 -18.81 -3.96 3.84
CA LYS A 229 -19.19 -5.05 4.75
C LYS A 229 -18.17 -5.27 5.86
N GLY A 230 -16.87 -5.23 5.52
CA GLY A 230 -15.78 -5.42 6.46
C GLY A 230 -15.59 -4.24 7.42
N ARG A 231 -14.77 -4.43 8.44
CA ARG A 231 -14.37 -3.37 9.36
C ARG A 231 -13.40 -2.42 8.67
N LEU A 232 -13.73 -1.15 8.58
CA LEU A 232 -12.88 -0.11 7.99
C LEU A 232 -12.58 0.98 9.00
N GLN A 233 -11.29 1.28 9.21
CA GLN A 233 -10.86 2.49 9.90
C GLN A 233 -10.31 3.50 8.89
N ILE A 234 -10.80 4.73 8.95
CA ILE A 234 -10.28 5.88 8.20
C ILE A 234 -9.49 6.76 9.16
N ILE A 235 -8.26 7.13 8.77
CA ILE A 235 -7.37 7.96 9.58
C ILE A 235 -6.90 9.16 8.76
N ILE A 236 -7.00 10.37 9.31
CA ILE A 236 -6.53 11.59 8.64
C ILE A 236 -5.76 12.52 9.59
N GLY A 237 -4.93 13.38 9.04
CA GLY A 237 -4.48 14.61 9.70
C GLY A 237 -5.52 15.72 9.49
N MET A 238 -5.81 16.50 10.52
CA MET A 238 -6.82 17.58 10.39
C MET A 238 -6.31 18.74 9.52
N ASN A 239 -5.00 18.92 9.44
CA ASN A 239 -4.36 19.94 8.62
C ASN A 239 -3.76 19.36 7.32
N ASP A 240 -4.31 18.25 6.84
CA ASP A 240 -3.88 17.65 5.57
C ASP A 240 -4.22 18.59 4.41
N ASP A 241 -3.18 19.12 3.77
CA ASP A 241 -3.26 20.02 2.62
C ASP A 241 -3.02 19.31 1.28
N VAL A 242 -2.72 18.01 1.33
CA VAL A 242 -2.54 17.12 0.15
C VAL A 242 -3.86 16.41 -0.18
N VAL A 243 -4.40 15.68 0.80
CA VAL A 243 -5.74 15.08 0.71
C VAL A 243 -6.60 15.72 1.78
N VAL A 244 -7.27 16.79 1.41
CA VAL A 244 -8.02 17.62 2.37
C VAL A 244 -9.05 16.79 3.14
N PRO A 245 -9.31 17.09 4.44
CA PRO A 245 -10.23 16.35 5.30
C PRO A 245 -11.64 16.16 4.71
N GLN A 246 -12.04 17.03 3.79
CA GLN A 246 -13.30 16.94 3.07
C GLN A 246 -13.52 15.57 2.42
N HIS A 247 -12.47 14.94 1.84
CA HIS A 247 -12.57 13.60 1.26
C HIS A 247 -13.16 12.60 2.27
N ALA A 248 -12.53 12.48 3.44
CA ALA A 248 -12.98 11.55 4.46
C ALA A 248 -14.39 11.90 4.99
N LEU A 249 -14.64 13.18 5.27
CA LEU A 249 -15.93 13.64 5.82
C LEU A 249 -17.09 13.39 4.85
N MET A 250 -16.89 13.59 3.55
CA MET A 250 -17.91 13.31 2.53
C MET A 250 -18.18 11.80 2.38
N PHE A 251 -17.14 10.96 2.51
CA PHE A 251 -17.34 9.51 2.53
C PHE A 251 -18.10 9.04 3.76
N LEU A 252 -17.78 9.58 4.95
CA LEU A 252 -18.50 9.28 6.19
C LEU A 252 -19.97 9.69 6.11
N ASN A 253 -20.25 10.85 5.49
CA ASN A 253 -21.63 11.27 5.25
C ASN A 253 -22.37 10.25 4.34
N ALA A 254 -21.76 9.87 3.22
CA ALA A 254 -22.33 8.87 2.32
C ALA A 254 -22.53 7.50 3.00
N CYS A 255 -21.60 7.07 3.87
CA CYS A 255 -21.77 5.88 4.68
C CYS A 255 -22.98 5.98 5.63
N SER A 256 -23.12 7.12 6.30
CA SER A 256 -24.26 7.37 7.21
C SER A 256 -25.58 7.28 6.49
N GLU A 257 -25.70 7.90 5.32
CA GLU A 257 -26.92 7.86 4.49
C GLU A 257 -27.23 6.45 3.98
N LYS A 258 -26.22 5.64 3.71
CA LYS A 258 -26.34 4.27 3.19
C LYS A 258 -26.33 3.18 4.29
N GLY A 259 -26.21 3.57 5.57
CA GLY A 259 -26.28 2.67 6.72
C GLY A 259 -25.00 1.87 7.00
N THR A 260 -23.86 2.24 6.43
CA THR A 260 -22.56 1.65 6.77
C THR A 260 -21.82 2.48 7.80
N GLN A 261 -20.94 1.86 8.62
CA GLN A 261 -20.37 2.50 9.80
C GLN A 261 -18.86 2.24 9.89
N PRO A 262 -18.03 2.95 9.10
CA PRO A 262 -16.58 2.89 9.28
C PRO A 262 -16.17 3.62 10.55
N ASP A 263 -15.09 3.14 11.19
CA ASP A 263 -14.42 3.84 12.29
C ASP A 263 -13.61 5.03 11.74
N PHE A 264 -13.56 6.13 12.48
CA PHE A 264 -12.86 7.34 12.06
C PHE A 264 -11.92 7.87 13.15
N TYR A 265 -10.69 8.21 12.77
CA TYR A 265 -9.74 8.83 13.69
C TYR A 265 -9.02 10.01 13.06
N VAL A 266 -8.96 11.11 13.80
CA VAL A 266 -8.33 12.37 13.38
C VAL A 266 -7.13 12.67 14.25
N TYR A 267 -6.02 13.08 13.61
CA TYR A 267 -4.86 13.65 14.28
C TYR A 267 -4.93 15.18 14.21
N PRO A 268 -5.35 15.87 15.28
CA PRO A 268 -5.37 17.33 15.29
C PRO A 268 -3.96 17.90 15.13
N GLY A 269 -3.82 18.92 14.28
CA GLY A 269 -2.55 19.59 14.03
C GLY A 269 -1.57 18.86 13.11
N GLU A 270 -1.90 17.64 12.63
CA GLU A 270 -1.06 16.92 11.66
C GLU A 270 -1.53 17.15 10.23
N GLY A 271 -0.55 17.14 9.29
CA GLY A 271 -0.77 17.17 7.85
C GLY A 271 -1.00 15.79 7.26
N HIS A 272 -0.57 15.62 6.00
CA HIS A 272 -0.75 14.33 5.29
C HIS A 272 -0.01 13.15 5.92
N ASN A 273 1.13 13.41 6.58
CA ASN A 273 1.92 12.39 7.28
C ASN A 273 2.08 12.76 8.76
N MET A 274 1.92 11.79 9.63
CA MET A 274 2.19 11.93 11.07
C MET A 274 3.68 11.80 11.34
N MET A 275 4.24 12.72 12.09
CA MET A 275 5.67 12.79 12.38
C MET A 275 5.97 12.53 13.86
N GLY A 276 7.23 12.14 14.16
CA GLY A 276 7.72 11.94 15.52
C GLY A 276 6.86 10.95 16.31
N HIS A 277 6.50 11.31 17.54
CA HIS A 277 5.71 10.45 18.42
C HIS A 277 4.31 10.11 17.87
N LYS A 278 3.73 10.99 17.07
CA LYS A 278 2.44 10.72 16.45
C LYS A 278 2.52 9.66 15.36
N SER A 279 3.67 9.51 14.70
CA SER A 279 3.91 8.39 13.79
C SER A 279 3.92 7.04 14.54
N VAL A 280 4.54 6.98 15.72
CA VAL A 280 4.51 5.78 16.57
C VAL A 280 3.07 5.45 16.98
N HIS A 281 2.35 6.43 17.51
CA HIS A 281 0.94 6.27 17.90
C HIS A 281 0.05 5.83 16.71
N LEU A 282 0.31 6.35 15.51
CA LEU A 282 -0.39 5.93 14.30
C LEU A 282 -0.20 4.44 14.03
N HIS A 283 1.06 3.97 14.02
CA HIS A 283 1.35 2.56 13.75
C HIS A 283 0.84 1.63 14.85
N GLU A 284 0.87 2.07 16.12
CA GLU A 284 0.24 1.34 17.23
C GLU A 284 -1.29 1.23 17.04
N ARG A 285 -1.95 2.31 16.59
CA ARG A 285 -3.38 2.32 16.30
C ARG A 285 -3.74 1.37 15.17
N ILE A 286 -3.01 1.43 14.05
CA ILE A 286 -3.18 0.52 12.91
C ILE A 286 -3.01 -0.93 13.37
N THR A 287 -1.93 -1.19 14.11
CA THR A 287 -1.65 -2.53 14.67
C THR A 287 -2.79 -3.03 15.54
N ARG A 288 -3.25 -2.21 16.48
CA ARG A 288 -4.36 -2.58 17.39
C ARG A 288 -5.63 -2.89 16.61
N TYR A 289 -5.94 -2.12 15.57
CA TYR A 289 -7.14 -2.35 14.77
C TYR A 289 -7.09 -3.72 14.07
N PHE A 290 -5.93 -4.12 13.53
CA PHE A 290 -5.78 -5.46 13.00
C PHE A 290 -5.78 -6.55 14.09
N ASP A 291 -5.16 -6.31 15.25
CA ASP A 291 -5.18 -7.26 16.35
C ASP A 291 -6.61 -7.51 16.88
N ASP A 292 -7.44 -6.46 16.95
CA ASP A 292 -8.80 -6.54 17.49
C ASP A 292 -9.79 -7.22 16.53
N TYR A 293 -9.58 -7.11 15.19
CA TYR A 293 -10.58 -7.51 14.21
C TYR A 293 -10.12 -8.54 13.17
N LEU A 294 -8.84 -8.81 13.04
CA LEU A 294 -8.29 -9.75 12.03
C LEU A 294 -7.59 -10.96 12.63
N LYS A 295 -7.12 -10.89 13.87
CA LYS A 295 -6.32 -11.94 14.51
C LYS A 295 -7.13 -13.16 14.97
#